data_22dbc7e5534fb19a2c64088971f9b8f3
#
_entry.id   22dbc7e5534fb19a2c64088971f9b8f3
#
_cell.length_a   1.000
_cell.length_b   1.000
_cell.length_c   1.000
_cell.angle_alpha   90.00
_cell.angle_beta   90.00
_cell.angle_gamma   90.00
#
_symmetry.space_group_name_H-M   'P 1'
#
loop_
_entity.id
_entity.type
_entity.pdbx_description
1 polymer ?
#
loop_
_entity_poly.entity_id
_entity_poly.type
_entity_poly.pdbx_seq_one_letter_code
_entity_poly.pdbx_strand_id
1 'polypeptide(L)'
;MSNDWENRMPVTRADIEAAHTRIDGHVHVTPVMTSTAFGRPLDFKFEHTQVTGSFKARGAFNSLLSADVPAAGIVAASGGNHGAAVAHAAMTLGHQAHIYVPEFAGPAKIDVIRQTGAQLHIVEGAYADAALAASAQQAETGALDIHPYDAPVTIAGQGTCFKEWDAQGLDADTIIIAIGGGGLIGGALAWFADRPNAPKIIGVETTTTNAMHAALQDGPDTDVEVSGLCANALGARRIGRLP
;
A
#
# COMPACT_ATOMS: atom_id res chain seq x y z
N MET A 1 20.85 -10.26 -22.77
CA MET A 1 19.82 -10.91 -21.94
C MET A 1 18.61 -10.01 -22.07
N SER A 2 17.53 -10.48 -22.70
CA SER A 2 16.29 -9.71 -22.86
C SER A 2 15.70 -9.50 -21.49
N ASN A 3 15.45 -8.24 -21.15
CA ASN A 3 14.80 -7.85 -19.90
C ASN A 3 13.33 -8.30 -19.94
N ASP A 4 13.04 -9.50 -19.53
CA ASP A 4 11.70 -10.12 -19.54
C ASP A 4 10.71 -9.46 -18.55
N TRP A 5 11.18 -8.51 -17.73
CA TRP A 5 10.35 -7.71 -16.83
C TRP A 5 9.60 -6.56 -17.53
N GLU A 6 10.07 -6.14 -18.73
CA GLU A 6 9.44 -5.05 -19.50
C GLU A 6 8.06 -5.38 -20.08
N ASN A 7 7.61 -6.64 -20.01
CA ASN A 7 6.40 -7.09 -20.73
C ASN A 7 5.28 -7.66 -19.86
N ARG A 8 5.33 -7.55 -18.54
CA ARG A 8 4.24 -8.03 -17.68
C ARG A 8 3.87 -7.00 -16.62
N MET A 9 2.82 -6.24 -16.88
CA MET A 9 2.07 -5.63 -15.78
C MET A 9 1.34 -6.76 -15.06
N PRO A 10 1.71 -7.09 -13.81
CA PRO A 10 1.12 -8.21 -13.07
C PRO A 10 -0.32 -7.92 -12.65
N VAL A 11 -0.77 -6.67 -12.82
CA VAL A 11 -2.10 -6.17 -12.49
C VAL A 11 -2.65 -5.43 -13.70
N THR A 12 -3.89 -5.73 -14.05
CA THR A 12 -4.61 -5.12 -15.18
C THR A 12 -5.68 -4.15 -14.69
N ARG A 13 -6.21 -3.35 -15.60
CA ARG A 13 -7.39 -2.52 -15.34
C ARG A 13 -8.59 -3.35 -14.88
N ALA A 14 -8.81 -4.53 -15.46
CA ALA A 14 -9.88 -5.44 -15.07
C ALA A 14 -9.75 -5.93 -13.63
N ASP A 15 -8.53 -6.18 -13.16
CA ASP A 15 -8.27 -6.55 -11.76
C ASP A 15 -8.64 -5.41 -10.80
N ILE A 16 -8.35 -4.17 -11.20
CA ILE A 16 -8.72 -2.97 -10.43
C ILE A 16 -10.24 -2.76 -10.41
N GLU A 17 -10.93 -3.00 -11.52
CA GLU A 17 -12.40 -2.94 -11.59
C GLU A 17 -13.05 -4.00 -10.69
N ALA A 18 -12.53 -5.22 -10.72
CA ALA A 18 -12.95 -6.30 -9.83
C ALA A 18 -12.66 -5.97 -8.35
N ALA A 19 -11.48 -5.42 -8.05
CA ALA A 19 -11.13 -4.95 -6.72
C ALA A 19 -12.06 -3.85 -6.22
N HIS A 20 -12.38 -2.87 -7.06
CA HIS A 20 -13.29 -1.77 -6.72
C HIS A 20 -14.69 -2.29 -6.34
N THR A 21 -15.22 -3.24 -7.12
CA THR A 21 -16.50 -3.87 -6.80
C THR A 21 -16.44 -4.66 -5.50
N ARG A 22 -15.32 -5.34 -5.25
CA ARG A 22 -15.14 -6.19 -4.07
C ARG A 22 -15.05 -5.39 -2.77
N ILE A 23 -14.38 -4.23 -2.79
CA ILE A 23 -14.20 -3.38 -1.60
C ILE A 23 -15.33 -2.36 -1.40
N ASP A 24 -16.33 -2.34 -2.26
CA ASP A 24 -17.47 -1.44 -2.12
C ASP A 24 -18.16 -1.63 -0.77
N GLY A 25 -18.53 -0.52 -0.12
CA GLY A 25 -19.07 -0.51 1.24
C GLY A 25 -18.05 -0.70 2.37
N HIS A 26 -16.79 -1.05 2.07
CA HIS A 26 -15.73 -1.22 3.07
C HIS A 26 -14.75 -0.05 3.13
N VAL A 27 -14.71 0.78 2.11
CA VAL A 27 -13.83 1.94 2.01
C VAL A 27 -14.64 3.19 1.69
N HIS A 28 -14.09 4.35 2.06
CA HIS A 28 -14.73 5.62 1.71
C HIS A 28 -14.42 6.02 0.26
N VAL A 29 -15.39 6.63 -0.40
CA VAL A 29 -15.13 7.48 -1.56
C VAL A 29 -14.49 8.76 -1.03
N THR A 30 -13.19 8.93 -1.27
CA THR A 30 -12.44 10.05 -0.71
C THR A 30 -12.63 11.32 -1.57
N PRO A 31 -12.69 12.52 -0.96
CA PRO A 31 -12.91 13.74 -1.70
C PRO A 31 -11.71 14.13 -2.56
N VAL A 32 -12.02 14.91 -3.60
CA VAL A 32 -11.04 15.65 -4.40
C VAL A 32 -11.22 17.13 -4.13
N MET A 33 -10.14 17.86 -3.98
CA MET A 33 -10.16 19.31 -3.80
C MET A 33 -9.21 19.99 -4.78
N THR A 34 -9.70 20.98 -5.48
CA THR A 34 -8.86 21.85 -6.31
C THR A 34 -8.35 23.05 -5.51
N SER A 35 -7.07 23.35 -5.63
CA SER A 35 -6.43 24.50 -5.01
C SER A 35 -5.57 25.27 -6.02
N THR A 36 -5.59 26.59 -5.94
CA THR A 36 -4.71 27.48 -6.73
C THR A 36 -3.57 28.08 -5.91
N ALA A 37 -3.40 27.63 -4.66
CA ALA A 37 -2.40 28.18 -3.73
C ALA A 37 -0.95 28.08 -4.21
N PHE A 38 -0.67 27.21 -5.22
CA PHE A 38 0.67 27.00 -5.78
C PHE A 38 0.89 27.69 -7.12
N GLY A 39 0.10 28.73 -7.45
CA GLY A 39 0.22 29.52 -8.67
C GLY A 39 -0.36 28.86 -9.92
N ARG A 40 -0.91 27.65 -9.80
CA ARG A 40 -1.68 26.91 -10.82
C ARG A 40 -2.75 26.07 -10.15
N PRO A 41 -3.82 25.66 -10.85
CA PRO A 41 -4.76 24.68 -10.33
C PRO A 41 -4.04 23.35 -10.07
N LEU A 42 -4.24 22.79 -8.89
CA LEU A 42 -3.81 21.43 -8.52
C LEU A 42 -4.98 20.72 -7.86
N ASP A 43 -5.24 19.50 -8.29
CA ASP A 43 -6.21 18.63 -7.66
C ASP A 43 -5.52 17.69 -6.66
N PHE A 44 -6.11 17.58 -5.49
CA PHE A 44 -5.65 16.73 -4.40
C PHE A 44 -6.67 15.63 -4.13
N LYS A 45 -6.28 14.38 -4.29
CA LYS A 45 -7.05 13.22 -3.85
C LYS A 45 -6.75 12.93 -2.38
N PHE A 46 -7.74 13.05 -1.51
CA PHE A 46 -7.54 13.07 -0.05
C PHE A 46 -7.60 11.66 0.57
N GLU A 47 -6.66 10.79 0.23
CA GLU A 47 -6.59 9.43 0.81
C GLU A 47 -6.30 9.40 2.33
N HIS A 48 -5.90 10.51 2.94
CA HIS A 48 -5.82 10.62 4.40
C HIS A 48 -7.19 10.65 5.09
N THR A 49 -8.29 10.80 4.35
CA THR A 49 -9.66 10.70 4.86
C THR A 49 -10.25 9.30 4.73
N GLN A 50 -9.48 8.32 4.27
CA GLN A 50 -9.88 6.92 4.17
C GLN A 50 -10.07 6.30 5.58
N VAL A 51 -10.82 5.21 5.71
CA VAL A 51 -11.23 4.57 6.99
C VAL A 51 -10.10 4.35 7.99
N THR A 52 -8.84 4.20 7.53
CA THR A 52 -7.67 4.06 8.41
C THR A 52 -6.66 5.19 8.23
N GLY A 53 -7.10 6.31 7.66
CA GLY A 53 -6.25 7.49 7.44
C GLY A 53 -5.26 7.35 6.28
N SER A 54 -5.41 6.34 5.41
CA SER A 54 -4.56 6.16 4.23
C SER A 54 -5.16 5.22 3.19
N PHE A 55 -4.66 5.32 1.95
CA PHE A 55 -5.01 4.44 0.84
C PHE A 55 -4.79 2.94 1.13
N LYS A 56 -4.01 2.59 2.15
CA LYS A 56 -3.68 1.20 2.50
C LYS A 56 -4.91 0.34 2.80
N ALA A 57 -6.00 0.93 3.28
CA ALA A 57 -7.26 0.24 3.49
C ALA A 57 -7.78 -0.45 2.22
N ARG A 58 -7.63 0.17 1.05
CA ARG A 58 -8.07 -0.35 -0.24
C ARG A 58 -7.42 -1.71 -0.56
N GLY A 59 -6.09 -1.77 -0.45
CA GLY A 59 -5.34 -3.01 -0.66
C GLY A 59 -5.60 -4.06 0.42
N ALA A 60 -5.73 -3.65 1.68
CA ALA A 60 -6.00 -4.56 2.79
C ALA A 60 -7.37 -5.25 2.62
N PHE A 61 -8.44 -4.49 2.39
CA PHE A 61 -9.76 -5.06 2.14
C PHE A 61 -9.78 -5.94 0.88
N ASN A 62 -9.16 -5.49 -0.22
CA ASN A 62 -9.13 -6.30 -1.43
C ASN A 62 -8.39 -7.63 -1.22
N SER A 63 -7.28 -7.62 -0.50
CA SER A 63 -6.52 -8.85 -0.19
C SER A 63 -7.34 -9.83 0.64
N LEU A 64 -8.01 -9.36 1.68
CA LEU A 64 -8.80 -10.22 2.58
C LEU A 64 -10.06 -10.74 1.93
N LEU A 65 -10.78 -9.90 1.18
CA LEU A 65 -12.01 -10.30 0.49
C LEU A 65 -11.75 -11.19 -0.73
N SER A 66 -10.50 -11.29 -1.20
CA SER A 66 -10.10 -12.18 -2.31
C SER A 66 -9.58 -13.54 -1.83
N ALA A 67 -9.36 -13.73 -0.54
CA ALA A 67 -8.70 -14.91 0.00
C ALA A 67 -9.65 -15.75 0.85
N ASP A 68 -9.43 -17.05 0.84
CA ASP A 68 -9.95 -17.93 1.87
C ASP A 68 -9.06 -17.81 3.12
N VAL A 69 -9.49 -16.95 4.07
CA VAL A 69 -8.71 -16.68 5.27
C VAL A 69 -8.71 -17.93 6.17
N PRO A 70 -7.54 -18.48 6.50
CA PRO A 70 -7.46 -19.70 7.32
C PRO A 70 -7.92 -19.43 8.77
N ALA A 71 -8.25 -20.50 9.50
CA ALA A 71 -8.61 -20.41 10.91
C ALA A 71 -7.53 -19.79 11.81
N ALA A 72 -6.27 -19.87 11.37
CA ALA A 72 -5.13 -19.20 12.01
C ALA A 72 -5.15 -17.67 11.84
N GLY A 73 -6.08 -17.14 11.04
CA GLY A 73 -6.23 -15.70 10.82
C GLY A 73 -5.18 -15.12 9.88
N ILE A 74 -4.81 -13.89 10.16
CA ILE A 74 -3.98 -13.03 9.32
C ILE A 74 -2.75 -12.60 10.10
N VAL A 75 -1.63 -12.48 9.39
CA VAL A 75 -0.40 -11.92 9.94
C VAL A 75 0.06 -10.75 9.06
N ALA A 76 0.60 -9.71 9.68
CA ALA A 76 1.28 -8.63 8.97
C ALA A 76 2.36 -7.99 9.83
N ALA A 77 3.46 -7.59 9.20
CA ALA A 77 4.52 -6.83 9.84
C ALA A 77 4.44 -5.36 9.43
N SER A 78 3.93 -4.51 10.30
CA SER A 78 3.93 -3.05 10.07
C SER A 78 3.47 -2.28 11.32
N GLY A 79 4.30 -1.39 11.81
CA GLY A 79 3.91 -0.38 12.81
C GLY A 79 3.28 0.88 12.21
N GLY A 80 2.93 0.88 10.91
CA GLY A 80 2.44 2.05 10.19
C GLY A 80 1.05 1.87 9.59
N ASN A 81 0.79 2.61 8.51
CA ASN A 81 -0.49 2.64 7.82
C ASN A 81 -0.95 1.27 7.31
N HIS A 82 0.00 0.38 6.95
CA HIS A 82 -0.36 -0.96 6.49
C HIS A 82 -0.88 -1.82 7.65
N GLY A 83 -0.17 -1.85 8.78
CA GLY A 83 -0.63 -2.60 9.97
C GLY A 83 -2.00 -2.15 10.45
N ALA A 84 -2.23 -0.83 10.51
CA ALA A 84 -3.54 -0.28 10.85
C ALA A 84 -4.63 -0.70 9.85
N ALA A 85 -4.33 -0.69 8.55
CA ALA A 85 -5.28 -1.08 7.51
C ALA A 85 -5.63 -2.58 7.56
N VAL A 86 -4.62 -3.45 7.72
CA VAL A 86 -4.84 -4.90 7.83
C VAL A 86 -5.62 -5.24 9.10
N ALA A 87 -5.22 -4.66 10.24
CA ALA A 87 -5.94 -4.85 11.50
C ALA A 87 -7.41 -4.45 11.40
N HIS A 88 -7.69 -3.27 10.84
CA HIS A 88 -9.05 -2.77 10.66
C HIS A 88 -9.86 -3.67 9.71
N ALA A 89 -9.32 -4.01 8.56
CA ALA A 89 -10.00 -4.85 7.59
C ALA A 89 -10.30 -6.25 8.16
N ALA A 90 -9.34 -6.86 8.85
CA ALA A 90 -9.51 -8.15 9.50
C ALA A 90 -10.65 -8.12 10.51
N MET A 91 -10.64 -7.16 11.44
CA MET A 91 -11.66 -7.02 12.45
C MET A 91 -13.04 -6.75 11.85
N THR A 92 -13.11 -5.91 10.81
CA THR A 92 -14.38 -5.60 10.11
C THR A 92 -14.97 -6.85 9.46
N LEU A 93 -14.13 -7.75 8.96
CA LEU A 93 -14.53 -9.00 8.31
C LEU A 93 -14.66 -10.20 9.27
N GLY A 94 -14.45 -9.98 10.57
CA GLY A 94 -14.58 -11.01 11.60
C GLY A 94 -13.42 -12.00 11.68
N HIS A 95 -12.22 -11.62 11.20
CA HIS A 95 -11.02 -12.45 11.24
C HIS A 95 -10.08 -12.04 12.36
N GLN A 96 -9.33 -13.00 12.90
CA GLN A 96 -8.23 -12.70 13.82
C GLN A 96 -7.06 -12.13 13.03
N ALA A 97 -6.37 -11.13 13.62
CA ALA A 97 -5.17 -10.55 13.02
C ALA A 97 -4.05 -10.43 14.06
N HIS A 98 -2.86 -10.82 13.66
CA HIS A 98 -1.61 -10.70 14.42
C HIS A 98 -0.74 -9.66 13.74
N ILE A 99 -0.55 -8.52 14.38
CA ILE A 99 0.23 -7.40 13.83
C ILE A 99 1.55 -7.28 14.59
N TYR A 100 2.63 -7.51 13.88
CA TYR A 100 3.98 -7.42 14.39
C TYR A 100 4.55 -6.02 14.14
N VAL A 101 4.95 -5.34 15.19
CA VAL A 101 5.49 -3.98 15.11
C VAL A 101 6.84 -3.89 15.80
N PRO A 102 7.81 -3.15 15.25
CA PRO A 102 9.05 -2.90 15.96
C PRO A 102 8.80 -2.01 17.19
N GLU A 103 9.60 -2.17 18.24
CA GLU A 103 9.46 -1.42 19.50
C GLU A 103 9.52 0.11 19.33
N PHE A 104 10.22 0.57 18.28
CA PHE A 104 10.32 1.99 17.93
C PHE A 104 9.11 2.54 17.15
N ALA A 105 8.09 1.72 16.90
CA ALA A 105 6.85 2.23 16.33
C ALA A 105 6.24 3.27 17.28
N GLY A 106 5.90 4.43 16.73
CA GLY A 106 5.36 5.53 17.54
C GLY A 106 4.09 5.14 18.28
N PRO A 107 3.90 5.59 19.54
CA PRO A 107 2.76 5.19 20.38
C PRO A 107 1.42 5.44 19.74
N ALA A 108 1.25 6.54 19.02
CA ALA A 108 -0.01 6.84 18.32
C ALA A 108 -0.41 5.77 17.28
N LYS A 109 0.57 5.17 16.58
CA LYS A 109 0.31 4.09 15.61
C LYS A 109 -0.03 2.78 16.31
N ILE A 110 0.66 2.48 17.39
CA ILE A 110 0.39 1.33 18.24
C ILE A 110 -1.05 1.40 18.77
N ASP A 111 -1.48 2.57 19.23
CA ASP A 111 -2.81 2.78 19.77
C ASP A 111 -3.91 2.61 18.70
N VAL A 112 -3.66 3.07 17.47
CA VAL A 112 -4.60 2.84 16.34
C VAL A 112 -4.77 1.33 16.10
N ILE A 113 -3.70 0.54 16.09
CA ILE A 113 -3.77 -0.92 15.92
C ILE A 113 -4.51 -1.56 17.11
N ARG A 114 -4.18 -1.18 18.35
CA ARG A 114 -4.86 -1.70 19.54
C ARG A 114 -6.36 -1.47 19.52
N GLN A 115 -6.80 -0.29 19.09
CA GLN A 115 -8.22 0.07 19.01
C GLN A 115 -9.01 -0.80 18.03
N THR A 116 -8.36 -1.48 17.08
CA THR A 116 -9.03 -2.43 16.20
C THR A 116 -9.38 -3.75 16.90
N GLY A 117 -8.77 -4.07 18.03
CA GLY A 117 -8.90 -5.38 18.69
C GLY A 117 -7.96 -6.45 18.12
N ALA A 118 -7.09 -6.13 17.17
CA ALA A 118 -6.07 -7.06 16.65
C ALA A 118 -5.05 -7.41 17.75
N GLN A 119 -4.48 -8.61 17.65
CA GLN A 119 -3.38 -9.02 18.52
C GLN A 119 -2.08 -8.32 18.11
N LEU A 120 -1.62 -7.43 18.96
CA LEU A 120 -0.43 -6.63 18.73
C LEU A 120 0.79 -7.30 19.37
N HIS A 121 1.82 -7.57 18.55
CA HIS A 121 3.10 -8.12 18.97
C HIS A 121 4.18 -7.05 18.81
N ILE A 122 4.69 -6.54 19.91
CA ILE A 122 5.82 -5.59 19.90
C ILE A 122 7.11 -6.41 19.91
N VAL A 123 7.93 -6.22 18.88
CA VAL A 123 9.18 -6.95 18.67
C VAL A 123 10.35 -6.01 18.93
N GLU A 124 11.30 -6.46 19.75
CA GLU A 124 12.56 -5.75 19.99
C GLU A 124 13.34 -5.65 18.66
N GLY A 125 13.91 -4.49 18.37
CA GLY A 125 14.69 -4.23 17.18
C GLY A 125 13.94 -3.45 16.10
N ALA A 126 14.33 -3.64 14.84
CA ALA A 126 13.89 -2.89 13.69
C ALA A 126 12.71 -3.56 12.96
N TYR A 127 12.26 -2.95 11.88
CA TYR A 127 11.22 -3.52 11.01
C TYR A 127 11.54 -4.94 10.50
N ALA A 128 12.83 -5.20 10.22
CA ALA A 128 13.27 -6.52 9.75
C ALA A 128 13.00 -7.62 10.78
N ASP A 129 13.18 -7.31 12.08
CA ASP A 129 12.94 -8.26 13.18
C ASP A 129 11.44 -8.55 13.31
N ALA A 130 10.60 -7.52 13.21
CA ALA A 130 9.15 -7.67 13.18
C ALA A 130 8.68 -8.49 11.96
N ALA A 131 9.29 -8.29 10.80
CA ALA A 131 8.99 -9.06 9.59
C ALA A 131 9.40 -10.53 9.72
N LEU A 132 10.57 -10.80 10.34
CA LEU A 132 11.00 -12.17 10.62
C LEU A 132 10.06 -12.87 11.60
N ALA A 133 9.63 -12.19 12.66
CA ALA A 133 8.69 -12.74 13.64
C ALA A 133 7.31 -13.03 12.99
N ALA A 134 6.82 -12.15 12.13
CA ALA A 134 5.59 -12.37 11.38
C ALA A 134 5.71 -13.57 10.43
N SER A 135 6.82 -13.70 9.71
CA SER A 135 7.08 -14.84 8.83
C SER A 135 7.19 -16.16 9.59
N ALA A 136 7.78 -16.15 10.79
CA ALA A 136 7.84 -17.32 11.66
C ALA A 136 6.43 -17.76 12.10
N GLN A 137 5.58 -16.81 12.51
CA GLN A 137 4.18 -17.06 12.84
C GLN A 137 3.42 -17.64 11.66
N GLN A 138 3.61 -17.08 10.47
CA GLN A 138 3.00 -17.59 9.24
C GLN A 138 3.41 -19.05 8.98
N ALA A 139 4.71 -19.34 9.07
CA ALA A 139 5.23 -20.68 8.83
C ALA A 139 4.72 -21.71 9.85
N GLU A 140 4.55 -21.31 11.10
CA GLU A 140 4.08 -22.17 12.19
C GLU A 140 2.59 -22.45 12.11
N THR A 141 1.77 -21.43 11.81
CA THR A 141 0.32 -21.49 11.95
C THR A 141 -0.42 -21.61 10.64
N GLY A 142 0.21 -21.28 9.52
CA GLY A 142 -0.44 -21.15 8.23
C GLY A 142 -1.31 -19.88 8.11
N ALA A 143 -1.14 -18.88 8.98
CA ALA A 143 -1.84 -17.62 8.87
C ALA A 143 -1.57 -16.93 7.53
N LEU A 144 -2.55 -16.18 7.02
CA LEU A 144 -2.43 -15.47 5.75
C LEU A 144 -1.58 -14.20 5.94
N ASP A 145 -0.45 -14.11 5.24
CA ASP A 145 0.35 -12.88 5.20
C ASP A 145 -0.21 -11.89 4.18
N ILE A 146 -0.35 -10.64 4.60
CA ILE A 146 -0.80 -9.54 3.73
C ILE A 146 0.37 -8.61 3.45
N HIS A 147 0.94 -8.75 2.26
CA HIS A 147 2.08 -7.92 1.86
C HIS A 147 1.68 -6.46 1.61
N PRO A 148 2.46 -5.47 2.10
CA PRO A 148 2.09 -4.05 2.08
C PRO A 148 2.04 -3.40 0.68
N TYR A 149 2.68 -3.98 -0.35
CA TYR A 149 2.78 -3.40 -1.69
C TYR A 149 3.14 -4.39 -2.81
N ASP A 150 3.83 -5.51 -2.53
CA ASP A 150 4.37 -6.43 -3.55
C ASP A 150 3.50 -7.70 -3.68
N ALA A 151 2.21 -7.48 -3.94
CA ALA A 151 1.26 -8.55 -4.25
C ALA A 151 0.21 -8.01 -5.24
N PRO A 152 -0.17 -8.79 -6.28
CA PRO A 152 -1.11 -8.33 -7.31
C PRO A 152 -2.44 -7.86 -6.71
N VAL A 153 -2.98 -8.60 -5.75
CA VAL A 153 -4.25 -8.25 -5.08
C VAL A 153 -4.14 -6.94 -4.29
N THR A 154 -3.00 -6.69 -3.64
CA THR A 154 -2.75 -5.43 -2.92
C THR A 154 -2.65 -4.27 -3.90
N ILE A 155 -1.89 -4.42 -5.00
CA ILE A 155 -1.72 -3.39 -6.03
C ILE A 155 -3.06 -3.07 -6.70
N ALA A 156 -3.86 -4.09 -7.05
CA ALA A 156 -5.19 -3.90 -7.62
C ALA A 156 -6.11 -3.11 -6.67
N GLY A 157 -6.08 -3.43 -5.36
CA GLY A 157 -6.78 -2.66 -4.34
C GLY A 157 -6.34 -1.20 -4.29
N GLN A 158 -5.03 -0.91 -4.31
CA GLN A 158 -4.50 0.45 -4.33
C GLN A 158 -4.90 1.19 -5.62
N GLY A 159 -4.95 0.50 -6.75
CA GLY A 159 -5.37 1.04 -8.05
C GLY A 159 -6.80 1.59 -8.05
N THR A 160 -7.67 1.10 -7.14
CA THR A 160 -9.05 1.61 -7.02
C THR A 160 -9.13 3.10 -6.67
N CYS A 161 -8.07 3.65 -6.06
CA CYS A 161 -7.94 5.09 -5.83
C CYS A 161 -8.00 5.87 -7.15
N PHE A 162 -7.30 5.40 -8.18
CA PHE A 162 -7.24 6.07 -9.48
C PHE A 162 -8.50 5.83 -10.31
N LYS A 163 -9.10 4.64 -10.23
CA LYS A 163 -10.43 4.39 -10.80
C LYS A 163 -11.47 5.33 -10.23
N GLU A 164 -11.46 5.51 -8.91
CA GLU A 164 -12.37 6.42 -8.21
C GLU A 164 -12.12 7.88 -8.60
N TRP A 165 -10.85 8.31 -8.63
CA TRP A 165 -10.50 9.67 -9.04
C TRP A 165 -10.89 9.95 -10.49
N ASP A 166 -10.67 9.00 -11.39
CA ASP A 166 -11.08 9.08 -12.79
C ASP A 166 -12.62 9.25 -12.91
N ALA A 167 -13.39 8.49 -12.15
CA ALA A 167 -14.85 8.61 -12.07
C ALA A 167 -15.32 9.96 -11.45
N GLN A 168 -14.48 10.60 -10.66
CA GLN A 168 -14.72 11.93 -10.08
C GLN A 168 -14.34 13.08 -11.04
N GLY A 169 -13.94 12.77 -12.28
CA GLY A 169 -13.65 13.78 -13.31
C GLY A 169 -12.19 14.22 -13.34
N LEU A 170 -11.25 13.31 -13.08
CA LEU A 170 -9.82 13.58 -13.24
C LEU A 170 -9.50 14.06 -14.67
N ASP A 171 -9.09 15.32 -14.77
CA ASP A 171 -8.72 15.99 -16.04
C ASP A 171 -7.30 16.62 -15.89
N ALA A 172 -6.37 15.86 -15.37
CA ALA A 172 -4.99 16.28 -15.23
C ALA A 172 -4.11 15.62 -16.30
N ASP A 173 -3.18 16.39 -16.85
CA ASP A 173 -2.14 15.88 -17.76
C ASP A 173 -0.98 15.18 -17.01
N THR A 174 -0.88 15.42 -15.70
CA THR A 174 0.19 14.89 -14.85
C THR A 174 -0.34 14.53 -13.47
N ILE A 175 0.01 13.33 -12.98
CA ILE A 175 -0.27 12.87 -11.62
C ILE A 175 1.05 12.69 -10.88
N ILE A 176 1.14 13.26 -9.68
CA ILE A 176 2.31 13.12 -8.80
C ILE A 176 1.97 12.15 -7.68
N ILE A 177 2.79 11.11 -7.52
CA ILE A 177 2.56 10.02 -6.56
C ILE A 177 3.79 9.83 -5.69
N ALA A 178 3.61 9.89 -4.37
CA ALA A 178 4.67 9.52 -3.43
C ALA A 178 4.92 8.02 -3.44
N ILE A 179 6.20 7.61 -3.50
CA ILE A 179 6.62 6.22 -3.55
C ILE A 179 7.25 5.79 -2.23
N GLY A 180 6.74 4.68 -1.66
CA GLY A 180 7.45 3.86 -0.70
C GLY A 180 7.85 2.55 -1.37
N GLY A 181 7.11 1.47 -1.16
CA GLY A 181 7.34 0.17 -1.81
C GLY A 181 6.75 0.02 -3.22
N GLY A 182 6.06 1.02 -3.76
CA GLY A 182 5.60 1.05 -5.15
C GLY A 182 4.14 0.64 -5.39
N GLY A 183 3.43 0.01 -4.43
CA GLY A 183 2.09 -0.53 -4.68
C GLY A 183 1.04 0.49 -5.14
N LEU A 184 1.13 1.76 -4.70
CA LEU A 184 0.20 2.80 -5.15
C LEU A 184 0.49 3.22 -6.59
N ILE A 185 1.77 3.49 -6.91
CA ILE A 185 2.15 3.88 -8.27
C ILE A 185 1.94 2.73 -9.26
N GLY A 186 2.19 1.47 -8.86
CA GLY A 186 1.87 0.29 -9.66
C GLY A 186 0.37 0.20 -9.99
N GLY A 187 -0.49 0.49 -9.03
CA GLY A 187 -1.94 0.61 -9.25
C GLY A 187 -2.32 1.74 -10.22
N ALA A 188 -1.63 2.89 -10.16
CA ALA A 188 -1.82 3.98 -11.10
C ALA A 188 -1.41 3.58 -12.53
N LEU A 189 -0.22 3.00 -12.68
CA LEU A 189 0.28 2.53 -13.96
C LEU A 189 -0.67 1.51 -14.59
N ALA A 190 -1.16 0.55 -13.81
CA ALA A 190 -2.12 -0.45 -14.27
C ALA A 190 -3.47 0.16 -14.68
N TRP A 191 -3.96 1.18 -13.96
CA TRP A 191 -5.22 1.83 -14.31
C TRP A 191 -5.15 2.62 -15.61
N PHE A 192 -4.03 3.29 -15.86
CA PHE A 192 -3.87 4.18 -17.01
C PHE A 192 -3.13 3.56 -18.21
N ALA A 193 -2.66 2.29 -18.13
CA ALA A 193 -1.80 1.66 -19.12
C ALA A 193 -2.28 1.78 -20.57
N ASP A 194 -3.54 1.44 -20.81
CA ASP A 194 -4.11 1.37 -22.18
C ASP A 194 -5.01 2.59 -22.51
N ARG A 195 -4.91 3.64 -21.71
CA ARG A 195 -5.75 4.83 -21.91
C ARG A 195 -5.16 5.74 -22.98
N PRO A 196 -5.91 6.02 -24.06
CA PRO A 196 -5.54 7.13 -24.95
C PRO A 196 -5.47 8.43 -24.13
N ASN A 197 -4.41 9.18 -24.26
CA ASN A 197 -4.15 10.40 -23.47
C ASN A 197 -4.05 10.14 -21.95
N ALA A 198 -3.40 9.04 -21.57
CA ALA A 198 -3.09 8.77 -20.18
C ALA A 198 -2.28 9.93 -19.57
N PRO A 199 -2.55 10.33 -18.32
CA PRO A 199 -1.75 11.34 -17.64
C PRO A 199 -0.31 10.85 -17.46
N LYS A 200 0.65 11.77 -17.52
CA LYS A 200 2.03 11.48 -17.14
C LYS A 200 2.09 11.16 -15.66
N ILE A 201 2.63 10.03 -15.29
CA ILE A 201 2.81 9.64 -13.89
C ILE A 201 4.24 10.01 -13.46
N ILE A 202 4.34 10.79 -12.38
CA ILE A 202 5.61 11.19 -11.77
C ILE A 202 5.67 10.62 -10.36
N GLY A 203 6.61 9.70 -10.14
CA GLY A 203 6.92 9.20 -8.81
C GLY A 203 7.81 10.18 -8.05
N VAL A 204 7.54 10.37 -6.76
CA VAL A 204 8.31 11.23 -5.88
C VAL A 204 8.77 10.45 -4.65
N GLU A 205 10.04 10.53 -4.36
CA GLU A 205 10.70 9.98 -3.16
C GLU A 205 11.49 11.08 -2.45
N THR A 206 11.88 10.83 -1.22
CA THR A 206 12.88 11.69 -0.57
C THR A 206 14.28 11.10 -0.75
N THR A 207 15.32 11.91 -0.58
CA THR A 207 16.71 11.45 -0.66
C THR A 207 17.07 10.39 0.39
N THR A 208 16.24 10.23 1.41
CA THR A 208 16.44 9.28 2.51
C THR A 208 15.42 8.14 2.52
N THR A 209 14.58 8.03 1.48
CA THR A 209 13.62 6.94 1.25
C THR A 209 13.48 6.70 -0.27
N ASN A 210 14.59 6.41 -0.94
CA ASN A 210 14.72 6.44 -2.40
C ASN A 210 14.84 5.04 -3.03
N ALA A 211 14.02 4.09 -2.59
CA ALA A 211 14.09 2.70 -3.03
C ALA A 211 13.84 2.51 -4.54
N MET A 212 12.91 3.27 -5.13
CA MET A 212 12.63 3.21 -6.57
C MET A 212 13.81 3.79 -7.36
N HIS A 213 14.36 4.94 -6.94
CA HIS A 213 15.51 5.55 -7.59
C HIS A 213 16.71 4.59 -7.61
N ALA A 214 17.02 3.98 -6.47
CA ALA A 214 18.09 2.99 -6.38
C ALA A 214 17.83 1.76 -7.27
N ALA A 215 16.60 1.25 -7.29
CA ALA A 215 16.23 0.13 -8.14
C ALA A 215 16.35 0.43 -9.64
N LEU A 216 16.02 1.64 -10.06
CA LEU A 216 16.19 2.07 -11.46
C LEU A 216 17.66 2.20 -11.87
N GLN A 217 18.57 2.47 -10.93
CA GLN A 217 20.01 2.56 -11.20
C GLN A 217 20.73 1.23 -11.09
N ASP A 218 20.46 0.47 -10.01
CA ASP A 218 21.27 -0.67 -9.59
C ASP A 218 20.51 -2.01 -9.64
N GLY A 219 19.24 -1.98 -10.03
CA GLY A 219 18.35 -3.14 -10.13
C GLY A 219 17.39 -3.31 -8.95
N PRO A 220 16.31 -4.11 -9.15
CA PRO A 220 15.18 -4.20 -8.23
C PRO A 220 15.51 -4.84 -6.88
N ASP A 221 16.65 -5.50 -6.75
CA ASP A 221 17.09 -6.15 -5.52
C ASP A 221 17.96 -5.23 -4.62
N THR A 222 18.05 -3.94 -4.96
CA THR A 222 18.85 -2.98 -4.22
C THR A 222 18.15 -2.54 -2.94
N ASP A 223 18.82 -2.70 -1.80
CA ASP A 223 18.37 -2.17 -0.51
C ASP A 223 18.91 -0.77 -0.28
N VAL A 224 18.08 0.09 0.30
CA VAL A 224 18.48 1.43 0.73
C VAL A 224 18.38 1.58 2.25
N GLU A 225 19.19 2.48 2.81
CA GLU A 225 18.99 2.96 4.16
C GLU A 225 17.79 3.90 4.21
N VAL A 226 16.96 3.72 5.24
CA VAL A 226 15.73 4.51 5.42
C VAL A 226 15.87 5.37 6.66
N SER A 227 15.71 6.69 6.49
CA SER A 227 15.80 7.63 7.60
C SER A 227 14.96 8.90 7.34
N GLY A 228 14.96 9.82 8.30
CA GLY A 228 14.35 11.12 8.19
C GLY A 228 12.82 11.11 8.40
N LEU A 229 12.20 12.25 8.15
CA LEU A 229 10.79 12.51 8.45
C LEU A 229 9.83 11.56 7.69
N CYS A 230 10.17 11.21 6.46
CA CYS A 230 9.29 10.37 5.61
C CYS A 230 9.46 8.86 5.85
N ALA A 231 10.41 8.41 6.66
CA ALA A 231 10.67 7.00 6.94
C ALA A 231 9.42 6.24 7.40
N ASN A 232 8.56 6.87 8.19
CA ASN A 232 7.32 6.26 8.69
C ASN A 232 6.21 6.08 7.65
N ALA A 233 6.26 6.80 6.52
CA ALA A 233 5.23 6.77 5.48
C ALA A 233 5.73 6.15 4.18
N LEU A 234 6.99 6.40 3.82
CA LEU A 234 7.62 5.99 2.55
C LEU A 234 8.84 5.07 2.77
N GLY A 235 8.99 4.49 3.96
CA GLY A 235 10.19 3.80 4.40
C GLY A 235 10.31 2.35 3.95
N ALA A 236 10.03 2.03 2.70
CA ALA A 236 10.42 0.74 2.14
C ALA A 236 11.94 0.72 1.90
N ARG A 237 12.62 -0.31 2.42
CA ARG A 237 14.06 -0.50 2.17
C ARG A 237 14.35 -1.00 0.75
N ARG A 238 13.36 -1.61 0.11
CA ARG A 238 13.42 -2.13 -1.22
C ARG A 238 12.10 -1.90 -1.92
N ILE A 239 12.15 -1.61 -3.21
CA ILE A 239 10.97 -1.56 -4.05
C ILE A 239 10.38 -2.97 -4.23
N GLY A 240 9.06 -3.08 -4.41
CA GLY A 240 8.44 -4.34 -4.82
C GLY A 240 8.91 -4.73 -6.23
N ARG A 241 8.83 -6.02 -6.51
CA ARG A 241 9.17 -6.55 -7.85
C ARG A 241 8.04 -6.41 -8.86
N LEU A 242 6.82 -6.23 -8.35
CA LEU A 242 5.60 -6.14 -9.17
C LEU A 242 5.19 -4.70 -9.52
N PRO A 243 5.42 -3.70 -8.67
CA PRO A 243 5.09 -2.30 -8.99
C PRO A 243 5.84 -1.72 -10.17
#